data_1b543a1297147bef4a8a2f15de513720
#
_entry.id   1b543a1297147bef4a8a2f15de513720
#
_cell.length_a   1.000
_cell.length_b   1.000
_cell.length_c   1.000
_cell.angle_alpha   90.00
_cell.angle_beta   90.00
_cell.angle_gamma   90.00
#
_symmetry.space_group_name_H-M   'P 1'
#
loop_
_entity.id
_entity.type
_entity.pdbx_description
1 polymer ?
#
loop_
_entity_poly.entity_id
_entity_poly.type
_entity_poly.pdbx_seq_one_letter_code
_entity_poly.pdbx_strand_id
1 'polypeptide(L)'
;MSAIVDVVAREILDSRGNPTVEADVLLESGVMGRAAVPSGASTGSREAIELRDGDTGRYLGKGVLKAVENVNTEISEAIIGLDAEEQTFIDQALVELDDTDNKSRLGANAMLAVSMAVAKAAAEEAGLPLYRYFGGSGPMTMPVPLMNVINGGAHANNNLDIQEFMILPVSAGSFREALRCGAEVFHHLKKLVDKKGYPTTVGDEGGFAPNVAGNDEAIELILKAIEAAGYTPGQDVVLGLDCAASEFFKDGKYILGSEKLELDSAGMVDYLATLAGKYPIISIEDGMAEGDWEGWIALTGKLGKNVQIVGDDLFVTNPKILREGIQRGAANAILIKVNQIGTLTETFAAVEMAKRAGWSNVISHRSGETEDSTIADIAVGLNAGQIKTGSLSRSDRIAKYNQLLRIEEDLGDTVFYPGLDTFYNIRK
;
A
#
# COMPACT_ATOMS: atom_id res chain seq x y z
N MET A 1 -22.69 -8.36 24.13
CA MET A 1 -23.41 -8.76 22.92
C MET A 1 -22.92 -7.86 21.78
N SER A 2 -22.43 -8.46 20.74
CA SER A 2 -21.74 -7.83 19.61
C SER A 2 -22.67 -7.27 18.51
N ALA A 3 -23.99 -7.17 18.80
CA ALA A 3 -24.94 -6.60 17.85
C ALA A 3 -24.63 -5.11 17.58
N ILE A 4 -24.63 -4.73 16.32
CA ILE A 4 -24.47 -3.35 15.87
C ILE A 4 -25.78 -2.59 16.17
N VAL A 5 -25.67 -1.47 16.90
CA VAL A 5 -26.83 -0.64 17.28
C VAL A 5 -26.84 0.72 16.61
N ASP A 6 -25.67 1.20 16.14
CA ASP A 6 -25.59 2.48 15.43
C ASP A 6 -24.37 2.50 14.49
N VAL A 7 -24.53 3.21 13.37
CA VAL A 7 -23.46 3.45 12.37
C VAL A 7 -23.54 4.89 11.89
N VAL A 8 -22.47 5.64 12.15
CA VAL A 8 -22.43 7.07 11.81
C VAL A 8 -21.15 7.40 11.05
N ALA A 9 -21.29 8.00 9.88
CA ALA A 9 -20.16 8.49 9.10
C ALA A 9 -20.10 10.01 9.05
N ARG A 10 -18.91 10.51 8.78
CA ARG A 10 -18.60 11.92 8.57
C ARG A 10 -17.53 12.12 7.50
N GLU A 11 -17.50 13.32 6.97
CA GLU A 11 -16.42 13.77 6.09
C GLU A 11 -15.28 14.32 6.96
N ILE A 12 -14.05 13.83 6.74
CA ILE A 12 -12.82 14.34 7.33
C ILE A 12 -11.83 14.71 6.22
N LEU A 13 -10.66 15.23 6.57
CA LEU A 13 -9.61 15.55 5.60
C LEU A 13 -8.49 14.52 5.61
N ASP A 14 -8.00 14.15 4.43
CA ASP A 14 -6.81 13.34 4.23
C ASP A 14 -5.53 14.18 4.32
N SER A 15 -4.37 13.53 4.22
CA SER A 15 -3.03 14.13 4.29
C SER A 15 -2.73 15.16 3.19
N ARG A 16 -3.56 15.20 2.14
CA ARG A 16 -3.49 16.19 1.04
C ARG A 16 -4.51 17.31 1.19
N GLY A 17 -5.31 17.32 2.28
CA GLY A 17 -6.40 18.26 2.51
C GLY A 17 -7.63 18.00 1.64
N ASN A 18 -7.77 16.82 1.05
CA ASN A 18 -8.99 16.41 0.35
C ASN A 18 -9.95 15.69 1.31
N PRO A 19 -11.26 15.81 1.11
CA PRO A 19 -12.24 15.06 1.89
C PRO A 19 -12.10 13.54 1.72
N THR A 20 -12.32 12.83 2.82
CA THR A 20 -12.47 11.36 2.85
C THR A 20 -13.52 10.96 3.90
N VAL A 21 -13.88 9.67 3.93
CA VAL A 21 -14.91 9.13 4.81
C VAL A 21 -14.29 8.55 6.07
N GLU A 22 -14.88 8.89 7.23
CA GLU A 22 -14.65 8.22 8.52
C GLU A 22 -15.98 7.69 9.02
N ALA A 23 -16.00 6.44 9.53
CA ALA A 23 -17.19 5.81 10.11
C ALA A 23 -16.93 5.34 11.54
N ASP A 24 -17.97 5.46 12.38
CA ASP A 24 -18.08 4.87 13.70
C ASP A 24 -19.14 3.75 13.66
N VAL A 25 -18.84 2.61 14.26
CA VAL A 25 -19.78 1.52 14.50
C VAL A 25 -19.89 1.29 16.00
N LEU A 26 -21.09 1.41 16.55
CA LEU A 26 -21.40 1.23 17.97
C LEU A 26 -22.07 -0.11 18.19
N LEU A 27 -21.60 -0.87 19.18
CA LEU A 27 -22.19 -2.14 19.59
C LEU A 27 -23.13 -1.97 20.81
N GLU A 28 -24.02 -2.93 21.00
CA GLU A 28 -24.97 -2.95 22.15
C GLU A 28 -24.24 -2.91 23.52
N SER A 29 -23.02 -3.42 23.60
CA SER A 29 -22.15 -3.32 24.79
C SER A 29 -21.68 -1.92 25.12
N GLY A 30 -21.77 -0.97 24.16
CA GLY A 30 -21.20 0.36 24.23
C GLY A 30 -19.79 0.47 23.64
N VAL A 31 -19.21 -0.63 23.16
CA VAL A 31 -17.94 -0.61 22.42
C VAL A 31 -18.14 0.07 21.07
N MET A 32 -17.14 0.84 20.64
CA MET A 32 -17.16 1.59 19.38
C MET A 32 -15.89 1.37 18.58
N GLY A 33 -16.04 1.01 17.31
CA GLY A 33 -14.95 0.99 16.34
C GLY A 33 -14.99 2.20 15.43
N ARG A 34 -13.84 2.84 15.17
CA ARG A 34 -13.70 3.97 14.24
C ARG A 34 -12.67 3.69 13.18
N ALA A 35 -12.97 4.00 11.93
CA ALA A 35 -12.05 3.85 10.82
C ALA A 35 -12.18 4.96 9.80
N ALA A 36 -11.03 5.38 9.25
CA ALA A 36 -10.96 6.38 8.18
C ALA A 36 -10.32 5.77 6.92
N VAL A 37 -10.83 6.13 5.75
CA VAL A 37 -10.45 5.53 4.48
C VAL A 37 -9.37 6.36 3.78
N PRO A 38 -8.32 5.73 3.20
CA PRO A 38 -7.35 6.42 2.37
C PRO A 38 -7.88 6.69 0.95
N SER A 39 -7.17 7.55 0.20
CA SER A 39 -7.51 7.95 -1.16
C SER A 39 -6.29 7.98 -2.08
N GLY A 40 -6.38 7.47 -3.32
CA GLY A 40 -5.29 7.46 -4.29
C GLY A 40 -5.07 8.79 -5.00
N ALA A 41 -3.85 9.01 -5.55
CA ALA A 41 -3.56 10.05 -6.54
C ALA A 41 -3.49 9.43 -7.95
N SER A 42 -2.58 8.47 -8.16
CA SER A 42 -2.62 7.54 -9.28
C SER A 42 -3.58 6.42 -8.95
N THR A 43 -4.43 6.01 -9.88
CA THR A 43 -5.44 4.97 -9.66
C THR A 43 -5.50 4.04 -10.85
N GLY A 44 -5.47 2.73 -10.60
CA GLY A 44 -5.72 1.72 -11.63
C GLY A 44 -7.13 1.87 -12.20
N SER A 45 -7.26 1.71 -13.51
CA SER A 45 -8.55 1.92 -14.20
C SER A 45 -9.66 0.95 -13.76
N ARG A 46 -9.27 -0.13 -13.08
CA ARG A 46 -10.17 -1.21 -12.60
C ARG A 46 -10.41 -1.19 -11.10
N GLU A 47 -9.95 -0.16 -10.38
CA GLU A 47 -10.26 -0.01 -8.95
C GLU A 47 -11.75 0.12 -8.69
N ALA A 48 -12.19 -0.34 -7.52
CA ALA A 48 -13.52 -0.03 -7.03
C ALA A 48 -13.67 1.50 -6.84
N ILE A 49 -14.87 2.00 -7.11
CA ILE A 49 -15.12 3.44 -7.21
C ILE A 49 -15.08 4.12 -5.85
N GLU A 50 -14.18 5.09 -5.70
CA GLU A 50 -14.24 6.10 -4.65
C GLU A 50 -15.34 7.11 -5.01
N LEU A 51 -16.48 7.06 -4.30
CA LEU A 51 -17.61 7.92 -4.60
C LEU A 51 -17.33 9.36 -4.18
N ARG A 52 -17.31 10.27 -5.16
CA ARG A 52 -17.14 11.71 -5.01
C ARG A 52 -18.41 12.44 -5.41
N ASP A 53 -18.69 13.59 -4.77
CA ASP A 53 -19.91 14.37 -5.01
C ASP A 53 -19.96 14.98 -6.41
N GLY A 54 -18.79 15.39 -6.94
CA GLY A 54 -18.67 16.07 -8.24
C GLY A 54 -19.16 17.53 -8.22
N ASP A 55 -19.57 18.07 -7.07
CA ASP A 55 -19.96 19.46 -6.91
C ASP A 55 -18.71 20.35 -6.87
N THR A 56 -18.42 21.04 -7.97
CA THR A 56 -17.25 21.92 -8.09
C THR A 56 -17.30 23.12 -7.15
N GLY A 57 -18.44 23.50 -6.63
CA GLY A 57 -18.62 24.56 -5.63
C GLY A 57 -18.16 24.17 -4.23
N ARG A 58 -17.92 22.87 -4.01
CA ARG A 58 -17.52 22.32 -2.71
C ARG A 58 -16.30 21.41 -2.88
N TYR A 59 -15.18 21.72 -2.20
CA TYR A 59 -13.91 20.98 -2.31
C TYR A 59 -13.47 20.70 -3.76
N LEU A 60 -13.77 21.61 -4.69
CA LEU A 60 -13.42 21.48 -6.11
C LEU A 60 -13.94 20.17 -6.75
N GLY A 61 -15.11 19.68 -6.31
CA GLY A 61 -15.71 18.44 -6.78
C GLY A 61 -15.32 17.18 -5.99
N LYS A 62 -14.39 17.30 -5.03
CA LYS A 62 -13.85 16.15 -4.28
C LYS A 62 -14.60 15.82 -2.98
N GLY A 63 -15.73 16.49 -2.67
CA GLY A 63 -16.56 16.18 -1.51
C GLY A 63 -17.01 14.71 -1.48
N VAL A 64 -17.36 14.19 -0.31
CA VAL A 64 -17.78 12.79 -0.10
C VAL A 64 -19.11 12.68 0.65
N LEU A 65 -19.94 13.73 0.61
CA LEU A 65 -21.21 13.72 1.34
C LEU A 65 -22.18 12.65 0.85
N LYS A 66 -22.16 12.29 -0.44
CA LYS A 66 -22.97 11.18 -0.96
C LYS A 66 -22.57 9.85 -0.33
N ALA A 67 -21.27 9.59 -0.22
CA ALA A 67 -20.77 8.40 0.44
C ALA A 67 -21.12 8.39 1.94
N VAL A 68 -21.01 9.54 2.61
CA VAL A 68 -21.43 9.71 4.01
C VAL A 68 -22.94 9.48 4.17
N GLU A 69 -23.77 10.01 3.27
CA GLU A 69 -25.22 9.78 3.28
C GLU A 69 -25.56 8.30 3.11
N ASN A 70 -24.89 7.60 2.17
CA ASN A 70 -25.07 6.16 1.98
C ASN A 70 -24.75 5.36 3.24
N VAL A 71 -23.70 5.74 4.00
CA VAL A 71 -23.40 5.09 5.28
C VAL A 71 -24.49 5.37 6.31
N ASN A 72 -24.90 6.64 6.45
CA ASN A 72 -25.85 7.08 7.49
C ASN A 72 -27.30 6.65 7.21
N THR A 73 -27.59 6.10 6.04
CA THR A 73 -28.92 5.63 5.63
C THR A 73 -28.90 4.15 5.26
N GLU A 74 -28.75 3.83 3.97
CA GLU A 74 -28.91 2.47 3.44
C GLU A 74 -27.96 1.45 4.08
N ILE A 75 -26.68 1.79 4.26
CA ILE A 75 -25.69 0.87 4.86
C ILE A 75 -26.03 0.64 6.33
N SER A 76 -26.30 1.72 7.09
CA SER A 76 -26.70 1.63 8.50
C SER A 76 -27.94 0.76 8.67
N GLU A 77 -29.00 1.00 7.86
CA GLU A 77 -30.24 0.22 7.91
C GLU A 77 -30.01 -1.27 7.60
N ALA A 78 -29.09 -1.60 6.72
CA ALA A 78 -28.78 -2.98 6.30
C ALA A 78 -28.03 -3.78 7.36
N ILE A 79 -27.20 -3.14 8.21
CA ILE A 79 -26.31 -3.85 9.13
C ILE A 79 -26.66 -3.69 10.61
N ILE A 80 -27.55 -2.75 11.00
CA ILE A 80 -28.05 -2.65 12.37
C ILE A 80 -28.73 -3.97 12.76
N GLY A 81 -28.37 -4.48 13.95
CA GLY A 81 -28.82 -5.75 14.49
C GLY A 81 -27.98 -6.97 14.08
N LEU A 82 -27.07 -6.82 13.11
CA LEU A 82 -26.11 -7.89 12.78
C LEU A 82 -25.03 -8.00 13.86
N ASP A 83 -24.45 -9.19 13.95
CA ASP A 83 -23.33 -9.48 14.84
C ASP A 83 -22.02 -8.99 14.25
N ALA A 84 -21.31 -8.07 14.92
CA ALA A 84 -20.06 -7.48 14.44
C ALA A 84 -18.92 -8.51 14.29
N GLU A 85 -18.99 -9.66 14.99
CA GLU A 85 -17.99 -10.74 14.85
C GLU A 85 -18.13 -11.50 13.52
N GLU A 86 -19.28 -11.38 12.82
CA GLU A 86 -19.56 -12.01 11.54
C GLU A 86 -19.10 -11.14 10.35
N GLN A 87 -17.82 -10.71 10.36
CA GLN A 87 -17.24 -9.80 9.35
C GLN A 87 -17.57 -10.21 7.91
N THR A 88 -17.42 -11.49 7.58
CA THR A 88 -17.65 -12.00 6.22
C THR A 88 -19.12 -11.81 5.81
N PHE A 89 -20.05 -12.02 6.73
CA PHE A 89 -21.48 -11.85 6.47
C PHE A 89 -21.83 -10.36 6.27
N ILE A 90 -21.26 -9.49 7.09
CA ILE A 90 -21.47 -8.02 6.98
C ILE A 90 -20.91 -7.51 5.66
N ASP A 91 -19.65 -7.86 5.31
CA ASP A 91 -19.05 -7.43 4.05
C ASP A 91 -19.82 -7.95 2.84
N GLN A 92 -20.35 -9.19 2.91
CA GLN A 92 -21.21 -9.74 1.86
C GLN A 92 -22.51 -8.96 1.74
N ALA A 93 -23.14 -8.59 2.86
CA ALA A 93 -24.36 -7.78 2.85
C ALA A 93 -24.11 -6.39 2.20
N LEU A 94 -22.94 -5.77 2.45
CA LEU A 94 -22.55 -4.52 1.81
C LEU A 94 -22.37 -4.69 0.29
N VAL A 95 -21.73 -5.78 -0.15
CA VAL A 95 -21.52 -6.08 -1.58
C VAL A 95 -22.86 -6.33 -2.29
N GLU A 96 -23.74 -7.10 -1.67
CA GLU A 96 -25.09 -7.37 -2.21
C GLU A 96 -25.94 -6.11 -2.22
N LEU A 97 -25.83 -5.23 -1.22
CA LEU A 97 -26.53 -3.96 -1.17
C LEU A 97 -26.08 -3.03 -2.30
N ASP A 98 -24.78 -2.96 -2.61
CA ASP A 98 -24.26 -2.15 -3.72
C ASP A 98 -24.70 -2.68 -5.08
N ASP A 99 -24.69 -4.00 -5.27
CA ASP A 99 -25.12 -4.73 -6.48
C ASP A 99 -24.49 -4.22 -7.79
N THR A 100 -23.23 -3.70 -7.70
CA THR A 100 -22.44 -3.33 -8.88
C THR A 100 -21.07 -3.98 -8.85
N ASP A 101 -20.47 -4.24 -10.02
CA ASP A 101 -19.16 -4.91 -10.11
C ASP A 101 -18.01 -4.12 -9.46
N ASN A 102 -18.13 -2.80 -9.40
CA ASN A 102 -17.06 -1.89 -8.96
C ASN A 102 -17.46 -0.95 -7.81
N LYS A 103 -18.50 -1.30 -7.04
CA LYS A 103 -19.01 -0.52 -5.90
C LYS A 103 -19.41 0.93 -6.28
N SER A 104 -19.90 1.14 -7.50
CA SER A 104 -20.20 2.49 -7.99
C SER A 104 -21.48 3.10 -7.41
N ARG A 105 -22.36 2.30 -6.81
CA ARG A 105 -23.62 2.79 -6.24
C ARG A 105 -23.44 3.40 -4.85
N LEU A 106 -22.85 2.64 -3.94
CA LEU A 106 -22.61 3.09 -2.56
C LEU A 106 -21.27 3.80 -2.39
N GLY A 107 -20.28 3.38 -3.15
CA GLY A 107 -18.89 3.81 -3.06
C GLY A 107 -18.02 2.87 -2.21
N ALA A 108 -16.89 2.46 -2.78
CA ALA A 108 -15.92 1.63 -2.05
C ALA A 108 -15.41 2.32 -0.77
N ASN A 109 -15.31 3.65 -0.76
CA ASN A 109 -14.95 4.44 0.41
C ASN A 109 -16.01 4.33 1.53
N ALA A 110 -17.30 4.40 1.22
CA ALA A 110 -18.38 4.20 2.19
C ALA A 110 -18.33 2.79 2.78
N MET A 111 -18.26 1.77 1.91
CA MET A 111 -18.25 0.36 2.31
C MET A 111 -17.03 0.03 3.16
N LEU A 112 -15.83 0.45 2.75
CA LEU A 112 -14.60 0.18 3.47
C LEU A 112 -14.55 0.84 4.85
N ALA A 113 -15.02 2.09 4.97
CA ALA A 113 -15.07 2.78 6.26
C ALA A 113 -15.86 1.95 7.29
N VAL A 114 -17.00 1.41 6.88
CA VAL A 114 -17.84 0.55 7.71
C VAL A 114 -17.19 -0.81 7.97
N SER A 115 -16.68 -1.48 6.94
CA SER A 115 -16.01 -2.79 7.07
C SER A 115 -14.85 -2.74 8.08
N MET A 116 -14.00 -1.70 8.02
CA MET A 116 -12.90 -1.52 8.99
C MET A 116 -13.41 -1.14 10.38
N ALA A 117 -14.42 -0.29 10.48
CA ALA A 117 -14.98 0.12 11.77
C ALA A 117 -15.63 -1.06 12.51
N VAL A 118 -16.36 -1.93 11.79
CA VAL A 118 -16.91 -3.18 12.31
C VAL A 118 -15.82 -4.07 12.88
N ALA A 119 -14.75 -4.32 12.12
CA ALA A 119 -13.63 -5.14 12.58
C ALA A 119 -12.98 -4.59 13.86
N LYS A 120 -12.81 -3.28 13.96
CA LYS A 120 -12.28 -2.63 15.17
C LYS A 120 -13.22 -2.76 16.36
N ALA A 121 -14.53 -2.58 16.16
CA ALA A 121 -15.52 -2.77 17.21
C ALA A 121 -15.54 -4.23 17.69
N ALA A 122 -15.52 -5.19 16.78
CA ALA A 122 -15.50 -6.62 17.12
C ALA A 122 -14.21 -7.03 17.86
N ALA A 123 -13.06 -6.50 17.45
CA ALA A 123 -11.79 -6.74 18.14
C ALA A 123 -11.80 -6.22 19.58
N GLU A 124 -12.28 -5.00 19.79
CA GLU A 124 -12.42 -4.39 21.12
C GLU A 124 -13.44 -5.14 21.99
N GLU A 125 -14.60 -5.56 21.43
CA GLU A 125 -15.60 -6.38 22.12
C GLU A 125 -15.01 -7.73 22.55
N ALA A 126 -14.18 -8.34 21.71
CA ALA A 126 -13.48 -9.59 22.03
C ALA A 126 -12.30 -9.38 23.02
N GLY A 127 -11.96 -8.13 23.37
CA GLY A 127 -10.81 -7.80 24.22
C GLY A 127 -9.47 -8.13 23.57
N LEU A 128 -9.39 -8.09 22.24
CA LEU A 128 -8.19 -8.42 21.48
C LEU A 128 -7.65 -7.18 20.73
N PRO A 129 -6.32 -6.99 20.66
CA PRO A 129 -5.73 -6.06 19.71
C PRO A 129 -6.13 -6.46 18.27
N LEU A 130 -6.30 -5.46 17.39
CA LEU A 130 -6.83 -5.70 16.03
C LEU A 130 -5.98 -6.70 15.22
N TYR A 131 -4.65 -6.61 15.29
CA TYR A 131 -3.77 -7.57 14.61
C TYR A 131 -3.99 -9.02 15.11
N ARG A 132 -4.29 -9.19 16.40
CA ARG A 132 -4.57 -10.48 17.02
C ARG A 132 -5.95 -11.00 16.62
N TYR A 133 -6.93 -10.11 16.50
CA TYR A 133 -8.27 -10.43 16.02
C TYR A 133 -8.20 -10.97 14.57
N PHE A 134 -7.39 -10.34 13.70
CA PHE A 134 -7.20 -10.81 12.31
C PHE A 134 -6.39 -12.12 12.23
N GLY A 135 -5.34 -12.28 13.03
CA GLY A 135 -4.37 -13.35 12.91
C GLY A 135 -4.63 -14.56 13.80
N GLY A 136 -5.57 -14.45 14.74
CA GLY A 136 -5.86 -15.52 15.69
C GLY A 136 -4.69 -15.82 16.63
N SER A 137 -4.56 -17.10 17.06
CA SER A 137 -3.58 -17.55 18.05
C SER A 137 -2.25 -18.04 17.46
N GLY A 138 -2.08 -17.98 16.14
CA GLY A 138 -0.88 -18.45 15.45
C GLY A 138 0.34 -17.54 15.68
N PRO A 139 1.55 -18.01 15.26
CA PRO A 139 2.75 -17.17 15.27
C PRO A 139 2.60 -16.01 14.31
N MET A 140 3.17 -14.86 14.68
CA MET A 140 3.14 -13.63 13.87
C MET A 140 4.55 -13.15 13.57
N THR A 141 4.71 -12.50 12.42
CA THR A 141 5.96 -11.90 11.97
C THR A 141 5.78 -10.42 11.73
N MET A 142 6.83 -9.63 12.02
CA MET A 142 6.86 -8.23 11.64
C MET A 142 7.10 -8.10 10.13
N PRO A 143 6.40 -7.18 9.45
CA PRO A 143 6.63 -6.99 8.03
C PRO A 143 7.96 -6.26 7.75
N VAL A 144 8.64 -6.61 6.66
CA VAL A 144 9.75 -5.82 6.11
C VAL A 144 9.17 -4.55 5.46
N PRO A 145 9.60 -3.35 5.87
CA PRO A 145 9.10 -2.12 5.30
C PRO A 145 9.80 -1.77 3.98
N LEU A 146 9.02 -1.39 2.97
CA LEU A 146 9.45 -0.76 1.74
C LEU A 146 9.30 0.76 1.93
N MET A 147 10.39 1.45 2.27
CA MET A 147 10.36 2.85 2.71
C MET A 147 10.70 3.76 1.53
N ASN A 148 9.72 4.52 1.04
CA ASN A 148 9.90 5.45 -0.07
C ASN A 148 10.70 6.69 0.34
N VAL A 149 11.97 6.79 -0.06
CA VAL A 149 12.88 7.88 0.34
C VAL A 149 13.10 8.95 -0.75
N ILE A 150 12.86 8.63 -2.02
CA ILE A 150 12.80 9.60 -3.13
C ILE A 150 11.52 9.39 -3.92
N ASN A 151 10.77 10.48 -4.11
CA ASN A 151 9.55 10.54 -4.90
C ASN A 151 9.82 11.12 -6.30
N GLY A 152 9.16 10.57 -7.30
CA GLY A 152 9.06 11.09 -8.67
C GLY A 152 7.64 10.92 -9.22
N GLY A 153 7.48 10.92 -10.53
CA GLY A 153 6.21 10.68 -11.20
C GLY A 153 5.06 11.52 -10.65
N ALA A 154 3.91 10.90 -10.44
CA ALA A 154 2.72 11.58 -9.89
C ALA A 154 2.85 12.01 -8.42
N HIS A 155 3.84 11.49 -7.68
CA HIS A 155 4.04 11.79 -6.25
C HIS A 155 4.91 13.02 -5.98
N ALA A 156 5.54 13.62 -7.00
CA ALA A 156 6.41 14.77 -6.84
C ALA A 156 6.44 15.66 -8.10
N ASN A 157 6.54 16.96 -7.89
CA ASN A 157 6.73 17.90 -9.00
C ASN A 157 8.23 18.03 -9.31
N ASN A 158 8.79 17.00 -9.94
CA ASN A 158 10.18 16.95 -10.39
C ASN A 158 10.28 16.24 -11.76
N ASN A 159 11.50 15.97 -12.22
CA ASN A 159 11.75 15.41 -13.55
C ASN A 159 11.89 13.86 -13.57
N LEU A 160 11.73 13.16 -12.45
CA LEU A 160 11.85 11.71 -12.42
C LEU A 160 10.59 11.02 -12.98
N ASP A 161 10.77 10.03 -13.84
CA ASP A 161 9.66 9.23 -14.40
C ASP A 161 9.23 8.13 -13.43
N ILE A 162 10.19 7.43 -12.81
CA ILE A 162 9.92 6.41 -11.78
C ILE A 162 9.33 7.10 -10.54
N GLN A 163 8.21 6.58 -10.05
CA GLN A 163 7.40 7.21 -9.02
C GLN A 163 8.00 7.11 -7.63
N GLU A 164 8.62 5.96 -7.29
CA GLU A 164 9.16 5.72 -5.95
C GLU A 164 10.48 4.96 -5.99
N PHE A 165 11.42 5.44 -5.18
CA PHE A 165 12.68 4.77 -4.89
C PHE A 165 12.72 4.40 -3.41
N MET A 166 12.68 3.11 -3.12
CA MET A 166 12.49 2.58 -1.78
C MET A 166 13.75 1.91 -1.24
N ILE A 167 13.95 2.03 0.07
CA ILE A 167 14.92 1.24 0.83
C ILE A 167 14.22 0.17 1.66
N LEU A 168 14.83 -1.00 1.72
CA LEU A 168 14.34 -2.17 2.45
C LEU A 168 15.44 -2.66 3.38
N PRO A 169 15.40 -2.36 4.70
CA PRO A 169 16.32 -2.90 5.69
C PRO A 169 16.06 -4.40 5.92
N VAL A 170 16.92 -5.26 5.40
CA VAL A 170 16.66 -6.72 5.36
C VAL A 170 17.56 -7.52 6.31
N SER A 171 18.60 -6.92 6.89
CA SER A 171 19.50 -7.59 7.84
C SER A 171 19.22 -7.26 9.31
N ALA A 172 18.22 -6.41 9.58
CA ALA A 172 17.90 -5.98 10.93
C ALA A 172 17.42 -7.16 11.79
N GLY A 173 17.79 -7.15 13.08
CA GLY A 173 17.38 -8.17 14.02
C GLY A 173 15.97 -8.01 14.58
N SER A 174 15.30 -6.88 14.29
CA SER A 174 13.94 -6.54 14.74
C SER A 174 13.36 -5.46 13.84
N PHE A 175 12.04 -5.28 13.90
CA PHE A 175 11.37 -4.17 13.19
C PHE A 175 11.87 -2.80 13.70
N ARG A 176 12.05 -2.66 15.01
CA ARG A 176 12.59 -1.44 15.63
C ARG A 176 13.96 -1.07 15.04
N GLU A 177 14.85 -2.04 14.86
CA GLU A 177 16.16 -1.80 14.25
C GLU A 177 16.05 -1.51 12.75
N ALA A 178 15.11 -2.14 12.04
CA ALA A 178 14.83 -1.82 10.64
C ALA A 178 14.33 -0.37 10.48
N LEU A 179 13.43 0.07 11.36
CA LEU A 179 12.93 1.44 11.35
C LEU A 179 14.03 2.45 11.71
N ARG A 180 14.90 2.14 12.69
CA ARG A 180 16.08 2.95 13.02
C ARG A 180 17.01 3.10 11.82
N CYS A 181 17.34 1.99 11.17
CA CYS A 181 18.16 1.99 9.95
C CYS A 181 17.53 2.91 8.88
N GLY A 182 16.25 2.76 8.59
CA GLY A 182 15.54 3.61 7.63
C GLY A 182 15.63 5.09 7.98
N ALA A 183 15.42 5.46 9.25
CA ALA A 183 15.49 6.85 9.71
C ALA A 183 16.90 7.42 9.57
N GLU A 184 17.93 6.66 9.92
CA GLU A 184 19.34 7.07 9.78
C GLU A 184 19.69 7.29 8.30
N VAL A 185 19.32 6.36 7.41
CA VAL A 185 19.52 6.51 5.96
C VAL A 185 18.79 7.73 5.43
N PHE A 186 17.52 7.95 5.81
CA PHE A 186 16.72 9.11 5.41
C PHE A 186 17.41 10.43 5.79
N HIS A 187 17.95 10.55 7.01
CA HIS A 187 18.65 11.76 7.44
C HIS A 187 20.00 11.96 6.76
N HIS A 188 20.71 10.88 6.43
CA HIS A 188 21.94 10.97 5.62
C HIS A 188 21.61 11.36 4.17
N LEU A 189 20.52 10.84 3.59
CA LEU A 189 20.07 11.23 2.26
C LEU A 189 19.71 12.72 2.21
N LYS A 190 19.01 13.24 3.24
CA LYS A 190 18.73 14.68 3.35
C LYS A 190 20.01 15.53 3.24
N LYS A 191 21.07 15.17 3.99
CA LYS A 191 22.33 15.88 3.97
C LYS A 191 23.01 15.83 2.59
N LEU A 192 22.92 14.69 1.89
CA LEU A 192 23.51 14.53 0.56
C LEU A 192 22.75 15.34 -0.50
N VAL A 193 21.43 15.35 -0.46
CA VAL A 193 20.55 16.13 -1.31
C VAL A 193 20.86 17.64 -1.13
N ASP A 194 20.88 18.11 0.12
CA ASP A 194 21.19 19.49 0.47
C ASP A 194 22.61 19.89 0.00
N LYS A 195 23.61 19.06 0.24
CA LYS A 195 25.00 19.31 -0.18
C LYS A 195 25.15 19.47 -1.70
N LYS A 196 24.29 18.79 -2.48
CA LYS A 196 24.25 18.95 -3.94
C LYS A 196 23.47 20.19 -4.39
N GLY A 197 22.86 20.94 -3.47
CA GLY A 197 22.05 22.11 -3.77
C GLY A 197 20.63 21.78 -4.25
N TYR A 198 20.17 20.54 -4.08
CA TYR A 198 18.81 20.14 -4.38
C TYR A 198 17.86 20.48 -3.23
N PRO A 199 16.56 20.74 -3.52
CA PRO A 199 15.58 20.95 -2.46
C PRO A 199 15.38 19.70 -1.63
N THR A 200 15.22 19.88 -0.31
CA THR A 200 14.86 18.82 0.65
C THR A 200 13.39 18.82 1.02
N THR A 201 12.55 19.40 0.17
CA THR A 201 11.09 19.28 0.23
C THR A 201 10.69 17.84 -0.05
N VAL A 202 9.59 17.41 0.58
CA VAL A 202 9.09 16.04 0.46
C VAL A 202 7.83 16.00 -0.40
N GLY A 203 7.63 14.87 -1.09
CA GLY A 203 6.41 14.58 -1.84
C GLY A 203 5.27 14.10 -0.92
N ASP A 204 4.19 13.63 -1.54
CA ASP A 204 2.98 13.21 -0.84
C ASP A 204 3.21 12.07 0.15
N GLU A 205 4.20 11.22 -0.10
CA GLU A 205 4.53 10.07 0.73
C GLU A 205 5.71 10.28 1.69
N GLY A 206 6.21 11.52 1.77
CA GLY A 206 7.26 11.90 2.72
C GLY A 206 8.70 11.68 2.24
N GLY A 207 8.92 11.09 1.05
CA GLY A 207 10.23 11.00 0.42
C GLY A 207 10.67 12.35 -0.18
N PHE A 208 11.97 12.56 -0.35
CA PHE A 208 12.50 13.79 -0.97
C PHE A 208 12.12 13.85 -2.45
N ALA A 209 11.98 15.06 -2.99
CA ALA A 209 11.59 15.33 -4.37
C ALA A 209 12.65 16.16 -5.12
N PRO A 210 13.91 15.71 -5.23
CA PRO A 210 14.96 16.48 -5.91
C PRO A 210 14.81 16.43 -7.44
N ASN A 211 15.25 17.50 -8.13
CA ASN A 211 15.45 17.50 -9.57
C ASN A 211 16.83 16.95 -9.91
N VAL A 212 16.95 15.62 -9.96
CA VAL A 212 18.20 14.92 -10.32
C VAL A 212 18.29 14.68 -11.83
N ALA A 213 19.47 14.28 -12.33
CA ALA A 213 19.69 14.11 -13.76
C ALA A 213 18.92 12.91 -14.37
N GLY A 214 18.51 11.95 -13.57
CA GLY A 214 17.77 10.75 -13.99
C GLY A 214 17.68 9.72 -12.89
N ASN A 215 17.13 8.54 -13.24
CA ASN A 215 16.89 7.44 -12.28
C ASN A 215 18.20 6.91 -11.67
N ASP A 216 19.28 6.80 -12.45
CA ASP A 216 20.60 6.38 -11.97
C ASP A 216 21.11 7.31 -10.85
N GLU A 217 21.02 8.63 -10.99
CA GLU A 217 21.47 9.55 -9.96
C GLU A 217 20.65 9.44 -8.68
N ALA A 218 19.33 9.23 -8.79
CA ALA A 218 18.47 8.99 -7.64
C ALA A 218 18.93 7.76 -6.86
N ILE A 219 19.15 6.64 -7.55
CA ILE A 219 19.65 5.38 -6.94
C ILE A 219 21.02 5.57 -6.31
N GLU A 220 21.96 6.19 -7.01
CA GLU A 220 23.32 6.43 -6.47
C GLU A 220 23.34 7.33 -5.23
N LEU A 221 22.42 8.32 -5.14
CA LEU A 221 22.26 9.12 -3.93
C LEU A 221 21.81 8.27 -2.74
N ILE A 222 20.86 7.36 -2.98
CA ILE A 222 20.37 6.43 -1.94
C ILE A 222 21.48 5.49 -1.49
N LEU A 223 22.24 4.89 -2.43
CA LEU A 223 23.37 3.99 -2.07
C LEU A 223 24.40 4.71 -1.22
N LYS A 224 24.78 5.94 -1.58
CA LYS A 224 25.69 6.79 -0.78
C LYS A 224 25.12 7.14 0.59
N ALA A 225 23.79 7.30 0.71
CA ALA A 225 23.15 7.55 1.99
C ALA A 225 23.18 6.32 2.91
N ILE A 226 22.98 5.12 2.34
CA ILE A 226 23.08 3.84 3.05
C ILE A 226 24.51 3.67 3.60
N GLU A 227 25.55 3.86 2.76
CA GLU A 227 26.95 3.80 3.17
C GLU A 227 27.29 4.85 4.24
N ALA A 228 26.85 6.10 4.07
CA ALA A 228 27.07 7.18 5.02
C ALA A 228 26.39 6.94 6.37
N ALA A 229 25.30 6.18 6.41
CA ALA A 229 24.64 5.74 7.62
C ALA A 229 25.33 4.53 8.31
N GLY A 230 26.37 3.95 7.66
CA GLY A 230 27.14 2.82 8.20
C GLY A 230 26.59 1.45 7.85
N TYR A 231 25.71 1.37 6.85
CA TYR A 231 25.13 0.11 6.35
C TYR A 231 25.70 -0.26 4.98
N THR A 232 25.64 -1.53 4.64
CA THR A 232 26.16 -2.08 3.38
C THR A 232 25.03 -2.24 2.36
N PRO A 233 25.05 -1.47 1.22
CA PRO A 233 24.08 -1.66 0.15
C PRO A 233 24.11 -3.10 -0.39
N GLY A 234 22.93 -3.68 -0.60
CA GLY A 234 22.79 -5.05 -1.11
C GLY A 234 22.94 -6.16 -0.06
N GLN A 235 23.38 -5.82 1.15
CA GLN A 235 23.47 -6.76 2.28
C GLN A 235 22.53 -6.36 3.42
N ASP A 236 22.73 -5.16 3.98
CA ASP A 236 21.91 -4.67 5.08
C ASP A 236 20.62 -4.01 4.56
N VAL A 237 20.76 -3.27 3.46
CA VAL A 237 19.66 -2.55 2.82
C VAL A 237 19.66 -2.85 1.33
N VAL A 238 18.56 -3.37 0.83
CA VAL A 238 18.30 -3.55 -0.59
C VAL A 238 17.31 -2.48 -1.09
N LEU A 239 17.13 -2.41 -2.41
CA LEU A 239 16.28 -1.39 -3.03
C LEU A 239 15.01 -1.98 -3.61
N GLY A 240 13.97 -1.15 -3.63
CA GLY A 240 12.74 -1.37 -4.38
C GLY A 240 12.42 -0.17 -5.25
N LEU A 241 11.76 -0.42 -6.36
CA LEU A 241 11.21 0.61 -7.25
C LEU A 241 9.71 0.42 -7.38
N ASP A 242 8.98 1.54 -7.43
CA ASP A 242 7.64 1.60 -7.99
C ASP A 242 7.72 2.46 -9.25
N CYS A 243 7.55 1.83 -10.39
CA CYS A 243 7.64 2.52 -11.67
C CYS A 243 6.36 3.28 -12.00
N ALA A 244 5.19 2.81 -11.57
CA ALA A 244 3.88 3.28 -11.99
C ALA A 244 3.82 3.45 -13.53
N ALA A 245 4.25 2.43 -14.26
CA ALA A 245 4.59 2.55 -15.69
C ALA A 245 3.38 2.92 -16.58
N SER A 246 2.15 2.76 -16.08
CA SER A 246 0.95 3.24 -16.77
C SER A 246 0.95 4.76 -16.98
N GLU A 247 1.57 5.53 -16.07
CA GLU A 247 1.61 7.00 -16.11
C GLU A 247 2.43 7.54 -17.30
N PHE A 248 3.44 6.81 -17.75
CA PHE A 248 4.27 7.18 -18.89
C PHE A 248 4.13 6.24 -20.11
N PHE A 249 3.08 5.41 -20.12
CA PHE A 249 2.74 4.56 -21.28
C PHE A 249 1.72 5.25 -22.18
N LYS A 250 2.11 5.50 -23.42
CA LYS A 250 1.27 6.17 -24.41
C LYS A 250 1.47 5.58 -25.81
N ASP A 251 0.38 5.31 -26.50
CA ASP A 251 0.38 4.82 -27.90
C ASP A 251 1.28 3.58 -28.11
N GLY A 252 1.30 2.66 -27.14
CA GLY A 252 2.11 1.43 -27.18
C GLY A 252 3.59 1.64 -26.86
N LYS A 253 3.97 2.78 -26.28
CA LYS A 253 5.34 3.14 -25.93
C LYS A 253 5.45 3.62 -24.49
N TYR A 254 6.56 3.30 -23.84
CA TYR A 254 7.00 3.83 -22.55
C TYR A 254 7.90 5.02 -22.80
N ILE A 255 7.47 6.21 -22.37
CA ILE A 255 8.16 7.48 -22.61
C ILE A 255 8.82 7.95 -21.31
N LEU A 256 10.11 7.67 -21.15
CA LEU A 256 10.89 8.10 -19.99
C LEU A 256 11.55 9.46 -20.31
N GLY A 257 10.89 10.55 -19.92
CA GLY A 257 11.29 11.91 -20.26
C GLY A 257 12.63 12.30 -19.65
N SER A 258 12.92 11.91 -18.41
CA SER A 258 14.19 12.16 -17.72
C SER A 258 15.37 11.48 -18.40
N GLU A 259 15.16 10.29 -18.94
CA GLU A 259 16.17 9.47 -19.61
C GLU A 259 16.23 9.75 -21.13
N LYS A 260 15.26 10.50 -21.67
CA LYS A 260 15.07 10.75 -23.12
C LYS A 260 14.94 9.45 -23.92
N LEU A 261 14.24 8.48 -23.36
CA LEU A 261 14.00 7.18 -23.97
C LEU A 261 12.53 7.02 -24.37
N GLU A 262 12.32 6.36 -25.51
CA GLU A 262 11.03 5.91 -25.98
C GLU A 262 11.14 4.41 -26.32
N LEU A 263 10.51 3.58 -25.50
CA LEU A 263 10.69 2.13 -25.50
C LEU A 263 9.38 1.41 -25.84
N ASP A 264 9.47 0.31 -26.56
CA ASP A 264 8.39 -0.67 -26.60
C ASP A 264 8.44 -1.59 -25.35
N SER A 265 7.52 -2.54 -25.25
CA SER A 265 7.44 -3.44 -24.10
C SER A 265 8.74 -4.24 -23.89
N ALA A 266 9.37 -4.72 -24.97
CA ALA A 266 10.64 -5.45 -24.89
C ALA A 266 11.79 -4.53 -24.41
N GLY A 267 11.84 -3.30 -24.94
CA GLY A 267 12.80 -2.28 -24.51
C GLY A 267 12.65 -1.91 -23.04
N MET A 268 11.41 -1.78 -22.54
CA MET A 268 11.15 -1.49 -21.11
C MET A 268 11.59 -2.65 -20.22
N VAL A 269 11.32 -3.89 -20.61
CA VAL A 269 11.82 -5.10 -19.91
C VAL A 269 13.35 -5.11 -19.86
N ASP A 270 14.04 -4.76 -20.95
CA ASP A 270 15.50 -4.69 -21.01
C ASP A 270 16.07 -3.55 -20.15
N TYR A 271 15.40 -2.42 -20.14
CA TYR A 271 15.76 -1.29 -19.28
C TYR A 271 15.71 -1.66 -17.80
N LEU A 272 14.59 -2.23 -17.34
CA LEU A 272 14.44 -2.68 -15.95
C LEU A 272 15.43 -3.79 -15.59
N ALA A 273 15.69 -4.71 -16.51
CA ALA A 273 16.70 -5.76 -16.32
C ALA A 273 18.11 -5.19 -16.18
N THR A 274 18.43 -4.12 -16.90
CA THR A 274 19.72 -3.42 -16.80
C THR A 274 19.85 -2.74 -15.44
N LEU A 275 18.81 -2.04 -14.95
CA LEU A 275 18.81 -1.43 -13.63
C LEU A 275 18.98 -2.49 -12.52
N ALA A 276 18.20 -3.57 -12.57
CA ALA A 276 18.28 -4.66 -11.57
C ALA A 276 19.61 -5.42 -11.62
N GLY A 277 20.29 -5.45 -12.78
CA GLY A 277 21.64 -6.02 -12.91
C GLY A 277 22.75 -5.10 -12.40
N LYS A 278 22.52 -3.79 -12.38
CA LYS A 278 23.50 -2.78 -11.98
C LYS A 278 23.42 -2.46 -10.47
N TYR A 279 22.23 -2.49 -9.91
CA TYR A 279 21.93 -2.05 -8.54
C TYR A 279 21.30 -3.17 -7.71
N PRO A 280 21.37 -3.11 -6.38
CA PRO A 280 20.78 -4.15 -5.50
C PRO A 280 19.26 -4.03 -5.39
N ILE A 281 18.57 -4.03 -6.52
CA ILE A 281 17.11 -3.95 -6.62
C ILE A 281 16.53 -5.36 -6.49
N ILE A 282 15.71 -5.58 -5.45
CA ILE A 282 15.06 -6.86 -5.18
C ILE A 282 13.56 -6.85 -5.48
N SER A 283 12.96 -5.66 -5.64
CA SER A 283 11.52 -5.50 -5.87
C SER A 283 11.27 -4.42 -6.92
N ILE A 284 10.41 -4.73 -7.89
CA ILE A 284 9.92 -3.78 -8.91
C ILE A 284 8.39 -3.88 -8.93
N GLU A 285 7.74 -2.77 -8.58
CA GLU A 285 6.29 -2.59 -8.64
C GLU A 285 5.92 -1.86 -9.93
N ASP A 286 4.83 -2.33 -10.55
CA ASP A 286 4.24 -1.75 -11.77
C ASP A 286 5.27 -1.37 -12.84
N GLY A 287 6.21 -2.30 -13.10
CA GLY A 287 7.25 -2.12 -14.11
C GLY A 287 6.73 -2.07 -15.54
N MET A 288 5.48 -2.49 -15.77
CA MET A 288 4.76 -2.44 -17.03
C MET A 288 3.39 -1.80 -16.82
N ALA A 289 2.82 -1.23 -17.89
CA ALA A 289 1.47 -0.65 -17.85
C ALA A 289 0.40 -1.71 -17.53
N GLU A 290 -0.68 -1.32 -16.87
CA GLU A 290 -1.76 -2.22 -16.40
C GLU A 290 -2.43 -3.04 -17.51
N GLY A 291 -2.39 -2.55 -18.76
CA GLY A 291 -2.93 -3.22 -19.94
C GLY A 291 -1.92 -4.07 -20.73
N ASP A 292 -0.62 -3.97 -20.43
CA ASP A 292 0.44 -4.66 -21.18
C ASP A 292 0.76 -6.05 -20.60
N TRP A 293 -0.22 -6.95 -20.65
CA TRP A 293 -0.09 -8.30 -20.09
C TRP A 293 1.08 -9.10 -20.64
N GLU A 294 1.38 -8.96 -21.92
CA GLU A 294 2.52 -9.67 -22.55
C GLU A 294 3.86 -9.11 -22.04
N GLY A 295 3.95 -7.80 -21.83
CA GLY A 295 5.09 -7.16 -21.18
C GLY A 295 5.27 -7.65 -19.74
N TRP A 296 4.20 -7.80 -18.97
CA TRP A 296 4.24 -8.36 -17.62
C TRP A 296 4.76 -9.80 -17.58
N ILE A 297 4.27 -10.66 -18.49
CA ILE A 297 4.74 -12.05 -18.62
C ILE A 297 6.22 -12.08 -18.99
N ALA A 298 6.65 -11.23 -19.94
CA ALA A 298 8.04 -11.13 -20.36
C ALA A 298 8.96 -10.64 -19.22
N LEU A 299 8.55 -9.60 -18.48
CA LEU A 299 9.28 -9.08 -17.33
C LEU A 299 9.44 -10.15 -16.23
N THR A 300 8.35 -10.84 -15.90
CA THR A 300 8.35 -11.92 -14.90
C THR A 300 9.22 -13.08 -15.33
N GLY A 301 9.14 -13.47 -16.61
CA GLY A 301 9.99 -14.51 -17.18
C GLY A 301 11.48 -14.17 -17.13
N LYS A 302 11.83 -12.90 -17.32
CA LYS A 302 13.22 -12.42 -17.34
C LYS A 302 13.80 -12.20 -15.94
N LEU A 303 13.06 -11.59 -15.03
CA LEU A 303 13.57 -11.16 -13.72
C LEU A 303 13.00 -11.94 -12.54
N GLY A 304 11.84 -12.55 -12.66
CA GLY A 304 11.04 -13.06 -11.54
C GLY A 304 11.68 -14.18 -10.71
N LYS A 305 12.82 -14.74 -11.13
CA LYS A 305 13.63 -15.68 -10.32
C LYS A 305 14.46 -14.97 -9.25
N ASN A 306 14.84 -13.71 -9.48
CA ASN A 306 15.76 -12.98 -8.64
C ASN A 306 15.18 -11.66 -8.11
N VAL A 307 14.09 -11.19 -8.70
CA VAL A 307 13.42 -9.93 -8.38
C VAL A 307 11.94 -10.20 -8.16
N GLN A 308 11.41 -9.64 -7.08
CA GLN A 308 9.99 -9.59 -6.82
C GLN A 308 9.32 -8.63 -7.80
N ILE A 309 8.39 -9.12 -8.60
CA ILE A 309 7.61 -8.36 -9.56
C ILE A 309 6.21 -8.17 -8.97
N VAL A 310 5.92 -6.95 -8.53
CA VAL A 310 4.69 -6.61 -7.80
C VAL A 310 3.69 -5.98 -8.75
N GLY A 311 2.47 -6.53 -8.81
CA GLY A 311 1.36 -5.89 -9.51
C GLY A 311 0.50 -5.08 -8.54
N ASP A 312 0.41 -3.76 -8.78
CA ASP A 312 -0.50 -2.83 -8.13
C ASP A 312 -1.70 -2.55 -9.05
N ASP A 313 -1.57 -1.64 -10.00
CA ASP A 313 -2.63 -1.28 -10.96
C ASP A 313 -3.04 -2.48 -11.84
N LEU A 314 -2.13 -3.44 -12.05
CA LEU A 314 -2.44 -4.68 -12.75
C LEU A 314 -3.54 -5.50 -12.06
N PHE A 315 -3.58 -5.55 -10.73
CA PHE A 315 -4.48 -6.42 -9.98
C PHE A 315 -5.52 -5.68 -9.15
N VAL A 316 -5.25 -4.42 -8.79
CA VAL A 316 -6.12 -3.55 -7.99
C VAL A 316 -6.74 -4.25 -6.78
N THR A 317 -5.95 -5.11 -6.11
CA THR A 317 -6.39 -5.94 -4.97
C THR A 317 -7.59 -6.85 -5.28
N ASN A 318 -7.92 -7.06 -6.55
CA ASN A 318 -9.12 -7.79 -6.98
C ASN A 318 -8.81 -9.30 -7.15
N PRO A 319 -9.45 -10.20 -6.35
CA PRO A 319 -9.20 -11.64 -6.43
C PRO A 319 -9.48 -12.26 -7.81
N LYS A 320 -10.44 -11.69 -8.58
CA LYS A 320 -10.77 -12.20 -9.93
C LYS A 320 -9.61 -11.93 -10.90
N ILE A 321 -9.05 -10.70 -10.87
CA ILE A 321 -7.94 -10.29 -11.74
C ILE A 321 -6.64 -10.96 -11.28
N LEU A 322 -6.41 -11.05 -9.97
CA LEU A 322 -5.26 -11.77 -9.41
C LEU A 322 -5.22 -13.23 -9.88
N ARG A 323 -6.36 -13.92 -9.89
CA ARG A 323 -6.45 -15.31 -10.39
C ARG A 323 -6.01 -15.42 -11.85
N GLU A 324 -6.40 -14.47 -12.70
CA GLU A 324 -5.95 -14.41 -14.09
C GLU A 324 -4.43 -14.22 -14.18
N GLY A 325 -3.87 -13.28 -13.38
CA GLY A 325 -2.43 -13.03 -13.35
C GLY A 325 -1.62 -14.26 -12.90
N ILE A 326 -2.09 -14.98 -11.89
CA ILE A 326 -1.47 -16.21 -11.42
C ILE A 326 -1.47 -17.28 -12.55
N GLN A 327 -2.62 -17.45 -13.23
CA GLN A 327 -2.74 -18.42 -14.32
C GLN A 327 -1.84 -18.09 -15.51
N ARG A 328 -1.65 -16.80 -15.81
CA ARG A 328 -0.81 -16.32 -16.92
C ARG A 328 0.67 -16.18 -16.55
N GLY A 329 1.03 -16.28 -15.27
CA GLY A 329 2.41 -16.03 -14.80
C GLY A 329 2.85 -14.57 -14.97
N ALA A 330 1.92 -13.64 -14.82
CA ALA A 330 2.16 -12.21 -14.93
C ALA A 330 2.38 -11.60 -13.54
N ALA A 331 3.59 -11.50 -13.08
CA ALA A 331 4.05 -11.13 -11.74
C ALA A 331 4.36 -12.34 -10.82
N ASN A 332 4.88 -12.08 -9.63
CA ASN A 332 5.12 -13.06 -8.59
C ASN A 332 4.81 -12.50 -7.17
N ALA A 333 4.22 -11.30 -7.12
CA ALA A 333 3.77 -10.63 -5.91
C ALA A 333 2.58 -9.70 -6.22
N ILE A 334 1.82 -9.36 -5.19
CA ILE A 334 0.72 -8.41 -5.29
C ILE A 334 0.86 -7.30 -4.25
N LEU A 335 0.55 -6.05 -4.66
CA LEU A 335 0.29 -4.95 -3.75
C LEU A 335 -1.16 -5.01 -3.26
N ILE A 336 -1.37 -4.80 -1.98
CA ILE A 336 -2.68 -4.88 -1.32
C ILE A 336 -3.06 -3.50 -0.79
N LYS A 337 -4.05 -2.88 -1.40
CA LYS A 337 -4.64 -1.61 -1.00
C LYS A 337 -6.12 -1.81 -0.68
N VAL A 338 -6.48 -1.71 0.58
CA VAL A 338 -7.84 -2.02 1.07
C VAL A 338 -8.94 -1.26 0.33
N ASN A 339 -8.68 -0.02 -0.07
CA ASN A 339 -9.67 0.82 -0.75
C ASN A 339 -9.82 0.53 -2.25
N GLN A 340 -8.89 -0.21 -2.88
CA GLN A 340 -9.03 -0.63 -4.29
C GLN A 340 -10.13 -1.65 -4.50
N ILE A 341 -10.53 -2.36 -3.44
CA ILE A 341 -11.56 -3.40 -3.48
C ILE A 341 -12.78 -3.08 -2.59
N GLY A 342 -12.59 -2.42 -1.44
CA GLY A 342 -13.64 -1.81 -0.64
C GLY A 342 -14.20 -2.62 0.51
N THR A 343 -13.71 -3.85 0.78
CA THR A 343 -14.03 -4.63 1.98
C THR A 343 -12.81 -5.38 2.52
N LEU A 344 -12.78 -5.65 3.83
CA LEU A 344 -11.72 -6.47 4.43
C LEU A 344 -11.79 -7.92 3.97
N THR A 345 -12.98 -8.49 3.81
CA THR A 345 -13.17 -9.88 3.35
C THR A 345 -12.56 -10.11 1.97
N GLU A 346 -12.84 -9.22 1.00
CA GLU A 346 -12.24 -9.32 -0.34
C GLU A 346 -10.73 -9.08 -0.31
N THR A 347 -10.26 -8.14 0.52
CA THR A 347 -8.82 -7.89 0.75
C THR A 347 -8.11 -9.14 1.27
N PHE A 348 -8.66 -9.78 2.29
CA PHE A 348 -8.09 -11.00 2.89
C PHE A 348 -8.11 -12.18 1.92
N ALA A 349 -9.16 -12.28 1.09
CA ALA A 349 -9.24 -13.29 0.03
C ALA A 349 -8.11 -13.10 -1.02
N ALA A 350 -7.77 -11.86 -1.38
CA ALA A 350 -6.65 -11.59 -2.28
C ALA A 350 -5.30 -11.99 -1.66
N VAL A 351 -5.06 -11.63 -0.40
CA VAL A 351 -3.84 -12.00 0.35
C VAL A 351 -3.68 -13.53 0.41
N GLU A 352 -4.73 -14.23 0.80
CA GLU A 352 -4.69 -15.68 0.93
C GLU A 352 -4.52 -16.38 -0.43
N MET A 353 -5.16 -15.88 -1.49
CA MET A 353 -4.99 -16.41 -2.84
C MET A 353 -3.55 -16.28 -3.32
N ALA A 354 -2.91 -15.13 -3.12
CA ALA A 354 -1.52 -14.91 -3.49
C ALA A 354 -0.59 -15.87 -2.73
N LYS A 355 -0.74 -16.02 -1.41
CA LYS A 355 0.04 -16.95 -0.59
C LYS A 355 -0.06 -18.38 -1.08
N ARG A 356 -1.28 -18.87 -1.37
CA ARG A 356 -1.50 -20.23 -1.91
C ARG A 356 -0.85 -20.44 -3.28
N ALA A 357 -0.66 -19.39 -4.04
CA ALA A 357 0.06 -19.43 -5.32
C ALA A 357 1.59 -19.34 -5.15
N GLY A 358 2.10 -19.19 -3.93
CA GLY A 358 3.52 -18.96 -3.67
C GLY A 358 3.98 -17.52 -3.99
N TRP A 359 3.04 -16.59 -4.10
CA TRP A 359 3.30 -15.17 -4.30
C TRP A 359 3.40 -14.43 -2.98
N SER A 360 4.27 -13.46 -2.89
CA SER A 360 4.35 -12.56 -1.74
C SER A 360 3.29 -11.46 -1.79
N ASN A 361 3.03 -10.86 -0.64
CA ASN A 361 2.09 -9.75 -0.48
C ASN A 361 2.80 -8.54 0.11
N VAL A 362 2.46 -7.35 -0.37
CA VAL A 362 2.90 -6.09 0.19
C VAL A 362 1.66 -5.30 0.60
N ILE A 363 1.40 -5.17 1.90
CA ILE A 363 0.31 -4.32 2.39
C ILE A 363 0.71 -2.87 2.18
N SER A 364 -0.17 -2.07 1.58
CA SER A 364 0.19 -0.73 1.13
C SER A 364 -0.78 0.34 1.61
N HIS A 365 -0.20 1.53 1.86
CA HIS A 365 -0.90 2.79 2.00
C HIS A 365 -1.39 3.33 0.64
N ARG A 366 -1.97 4.54 0.67
CA ARG A 366 -2.21 5.36 -0.53
C ARG A 366 -1.50 6.71 -0.40
N SER A 367 -1.45 7.46 -1.49
CA SER A 367 -0.87 8.82 -1.50
C SER A 367 -1.65 9.79 -0.61
N GLY A 368 -2.97 9.71 -0.55
CA GLY A 368 -3.81 10.40 0.43
C GLY A 368 -4.13 9.48 1.61
N GLU A 369 -3.55 9.76 2.76
CA GLU A 369 -3.70 8.97 3.98
C GLU A 369 -4.35 9.77 5.10
N THR A 370 -4.74 9.08 6.15
CA THR A 370 -5.17 9.63 7.43
C THR A 370 -4.26 9.12 8.53
N GLU A 371 -4.54 9.45 9.79
CA GLU A 371 -3.87 8.85 10.96
C GLU A 371 -4.28 7.40 11.23
N ASP A 372 -5.28 6.86 10.52
CA ASP A 372 -5.68 5.45 10.65
C ASP A 372 -4.51 4.51 10.34
N SER A 373 -4.27 3.55 11.24
CA SER A 373 -3.14 2.63 11.17
C SER A 373 -3.53 1.17 10.90
N THR A 374 -4.77 0.91 10.51
CA THR A 374 -5.32 -0.44 10.30
C THR A 374 -4.44 -1.32 9.41
N ILE A 375 -3.79 -0.75 8.39
CA ILE A 375 -2.91 -1.52 7.51
C ILE A 375 -1.69 -2.12 8.22
N ALA A 376 -1.24 -1.54 9.33
CA ALA A 376 -0.17 -2.11 10.16
C ALA A 376 -0.67 -3.39 10.85
N ASP A 377 -1.87 -3.34 11.41
CA ASP A 377 -2.52 -4.51 12.04
C ASP A 377 -2.82 -5.62 11.02
N ILE A 378 -3.26 -5.27 9.81
CA ILE A 378 -3.46 -6.21 8.70
C ILE A 378 -2.14 -6.88 8.31
N ALA A 379 -1.05 -6.12 8.18
CA ALA A 379 0.24 -6.66 7.75
C ALA A 379 0.77 -7.72 8.72
N VAL A 380 0.63 -7.49 10.03
CA VAL A 380 1.04 -8.44 11.07
C VAL A 380 0.03 -9.58 11.21
N GLY A 381 -1.26 -9.26 11.35
CA GLY A 381 -2.31 -10.26 11.58
C GLY A 381 -2.40 -11.29 10.46
N LEU A 382 -2.26 -10.86 9.22
CA LEU A 382 -2.26 -11.78 8.08
C LEU A 382 -0.89 -12.40 7.78
N ASN A 383 0.19 -12.08 8.53
CA ASN A 383 1.55 -12.49 8.17
C ASN A 383 1.86 -12.16 6.70
N ALA A 384 1.59 -10.93 6.27
CA ALA A 384 1.78 -10.53 4.88
C ALA A 384 3.26 -10.51 4.48
N GLY A 385 4.14 -10.31 5.47
CA GLY A 385 5.58 -10.31 5.32
C GLY A 385 6.18 -8.98 4.91
N GLN A 386 5.41 -8.10 4.25
CA GLN A 386 5.89 -6.81 3.75
C GLN A 386 4.84 -5.71 3.93
N ILE A 387 5.32 -4.47 4.13
CA ILE A 387 4.47 -3.27 4.18
C ILE A 387 5.13 -2.12 3.42
N LYS A 388 4.35 -1.42 2.60
CA LYS A 388 4.74 -0.19 1.89
C LYS A 388 3.87 0.94 2.45
N THR A 389 4.47 1.82 3.28
CA THR A 389 3.69 2.87 3.96
C THR A 389 4.40 4.23 4.00
N GLY A 390 5.12 4.54 2.91
CA GLY A 390 5.78 5.81 2.69
C GLY A 390 7.13 5.93 3.38
N SER A 391 7.55 7.17 3.58
CA SER A 391 8.86 7.52 4.12
C SER A 391 8.86 7.68 5.65
N LEU A 392 9.99 8.11 6.18
CA LEU A 392 10.25 8.39 7.60
C LEU A 392 9.88 9.84 7.98
N SER A 393 8.94 10.44 7.28
CA SER A 393 8.41 11.78 7.53
C SER A 393 6.92 11.83 7.18
N ARG A 394 6.19 12.85 7.64
CA ARG A 394 4.73 13.04 7.64
C ARG A 394 4.02 12.09 8.60
N SER A 395 3.16 12.68 9.45
CA SER A 395 2.50 11.96 10.56
C SER A 395 1.58 10.84 10.08
N ASP A 396 0.96 11.00 8.92
CA ASP A 396 0.11 10.02 8.25
C ASP A 396 0.86 8.72 7.89
N ARG A 397 2.17 8.81 7.61
CA ARG A 397 3.05 7.64 7.36
C ARG A 397 3.57 7.08 8.68
N ILE A 398 4.09 7.95 9.54
CA ILE A 398 4.67 7.59 10.83
C ILE A 398 3.65 6.91 11.75
N ALA A 399 2.36 7.23 11.64
CA ALA A 399 1.30 6.56 12.40
C ALA A 399 1.33 5.03 12.24
N LYS A 400 1.55 4.53 11.01
CA LYS A 400 1.63 3.10 10.70
C LYS A 400 2.91 2.48 11.25
N TYR A 401 4.06 3.14 11.10
CA TYR A 401 5.33 2.69 11.69
C TYR A 401 5.28 2.64 13.21
N ASN A 402 4.69 3.66 13.85
CA ASN A 402 4.52 3.68 15.29
C ASN A 402 3.58 2.58 15.78
N GLN A 403 2.54 2.24 15.01
CA GLN A 403 1.66 1.12 15.33
C GLN A 403 2.42 -0.22 15.26
N LEU A 404 3.26 -0.41 14.25
CA LEU A 404 4.11 -1.61 14.16
C LEU A 404 5.09 -1.72 15.34
N LEU A 405 5.65 -0.60 15.83
CA LEU A 405 6.49 -0.62 17.04
C LEU A 405 5.70 -1.07 18.29
N ARG A 406 4.44 -0.61 18.44
CA ARG A 406 3.58 -1.04 19.56
C ARG A 406 3.23 -2.53 19.45
N ILE A 407 2.95 -3.01 18.24
CA ILE A 407 2.68 -4.43 17.98
C ILE A 407 3.91 -5.28 18.30
N GLU A 408 5.11 -4.86 17.87
CA GLU A 408 6.36 -5.57 18.19
C GLU A 408 6.60 -5.64 19.69
N GLU A 409 6.35 -4.54 20.42
CA GLU A 409 6.48 -4.48 21.88
C GLU A 409 5.48 -5.42 22.57
N ASP A 410 4.21 -5.44 22.12
CA ASP A 410 3.16 -6.31 22.67
C ASP A 410 3.42 -7.80 22.42
N LEU A 411 3.96 -8.15 21.25
CA LEU A 411 4.33 -9.53 20.91
C LEU A 411 5.60 -10.01 21.62
N GLY A 412 6.51 -9.09 22.00
CA GLY A 412 7.74 -9.37 22.73
C GLY A 412 8.62 -10.42 22.04
N ASP A 413 9.13 -11.37 22.81
CA ASP A 413 10.06 -12.41 22.32
C ASP A 413 9.39 -13.47 21.40
N THR A 414 8.09 -13.40 21.19
CA THR A 414 7.35 -14.37 20.35
C THR A 414 7.27 -13.97 18.88
N VAL A 415 7.69 -12.76 18.54
CA VAL A 415 7.71 -12.26 17.15
C VAL A 415 9.12 -12.20 16.62
N PHE A 416 9.28 -12.39 15.32
CA PHE A 416 10.57 -12.19 14.66
C PHE A 416 10.42 -11.32 13.40
N TYR A 417 11.53 -10.71 13.02
CA TYR A 417 11.66 -9.94 11.79
C TYR A 417 12.30 -10.81 10.72
N PRO A 418 11.61 -11.15 9.61
CA PRO A 418 12.05 -12.17 8.66
C PRO A 418 13.20 -11.69 7.75
N GLY A 419 13.40 -10.39 7.62
CA GLY A 419 14.40 -9.84 6.70
C GLY A 419 14.22 -10.39 5.28
N LEU A 420 15.32 -10.87 4.69
CA LEU A 420 15.29 -11.43 3.33
C LEU A 420 14.39 -12.66 3.18
N ASP A 421 14.05 -13.38 4.22
CA ASP A 421 13.21 -14.59 4.12
C ASP A 421 11.76 -14.28 3.76
N THR A 422 11.35 -13.01 3.88
CA THR A 422 10.03 -12.57 3.40
C THR A 422 9.87 -12.68 1.87
N PHE A 423 10.98 -12.71 1.13
CA PHE A 423 10.99 -12.83 -0.34
C PHE A 423 11.00 -14.30 -0.80
N TYR A 424 10.15 -15.13 -0.21
CA TYR A 424 10.09 -16.57 -0.50
C TYR A 424 9.68 -16.89 -1.95
N ASN A 425 9.07 -15.93 -2.66
CA ASN A 425 8.67 -16.02 -4.05
C ASN A 425 9.84 -15.99 -5.05
N ILE A 426 11.02 -15.48 -4.65
CA ILE A 426 12.23 -15.40 -5.50
C ILE A 426 13.40 -16.24 -4.99
N ARG A 427 13.32 -16.75 -3.75
CA ARG A 427 14.31 -17.65 -3.19
C ARG A 427 13.87 -19.10 -3.33
N LYS A 428 14.64 -19.90 -4.04
CA LYS A 428 14.55 -21.36 -4.07
C LYS A 428 15.76 -21.98 -3.39
#